data_ad7889f4f5dfe918f7515e5fbee3b1fc
#
_entry.id   ad7889f4f5dfe918f7515e5fbee3b1fc
#
_cell.length_a   1.000
_cell.length_b   1.000
_cell.length_c   1.000
_cell.angle_alpha   90.00
_cell.angle_beta   90.00
_cell.angle_gamma   90.00
#
_symmetry.space_group_name_H-M   'P 1'
#
loop_
_entity.id
_entity.type
_entity.pdbx_description
1 polymer ?
#
loop_
_entity_poly.entity_id
_entity_poly.type
_entity_poly.pdbx_seq_one_letter_code
_entity_poly.pdbx_strand_id
1 'polypeptide(L)'
;MEIELHQIDAFTDRVFAGNPAAVCPLDSWPEDDVLAAIAAENNLSETAFLVPETGGDVDFHLRWFTPTVEVDLCGHATLASGHYLLTGPCADRAAVTFRTRSGVLSVTRDADRLAMDFPAYAVIEVAPPAGLAAALGVPPTAVFQAPVEAENGRYIALFEDAETVRALTPDLAALRLVGPISVCVTAAGAGEVDFVSRD
;
A
#
# COMPACT_ATOMS: atom_id res chain seq x y z
N MET A 1 28.86 -4.15 3.29
CA MET A 1 27.65 -5.00 3.33
C MET A 1 27.13 -5.05 1.90
N GLU A 2 26.78 -6.20 1.38
CA GLU A 2 26.12 -6.37 0.09
C GLU A 2 24.68 -6.79 0.37
N ILE A 3 23.70 -6.13 -0.27
CA ILE A 3 22.27 -6.42 -0.11
C ILE A 3 21.71 -6.64 -1.50
N GLU A 4 21.02 -7.76 -1.67
CA GLU A 4 20.27 -8.06 -2.89
C GLU A 4 19.00 -7.18 -2.95
N LEU A 5 18.68 -6.65 -4.13
CA LEU A 5 17.50 -5.82 -4.36
C LEU A 5 16.80 -6.26 -5.64
N HIS A 6 15.50 -6.46 -5.53
CA HIS A 6 14.59 -6.76 -6.64
C HIS A 6 13.54 -5.65 -6.74
N GLN A 7 13.47 -4.99 -7.90
CA GLN A 7 12.33 -4.11 -8.18
C GLN A 7 11.21 -4.91 -8.83
N ILE A 8 10.04 -4.91 -8.22
CA ILE A 8 8.88 -5.70 -8.63
C ILE A 8 7.66 -4.79 -8.74
N ASP A 9 7.01 -4.81 -9.91
CA ASP A 9 5.78 -4.08 -10.16
C ASP A 9 4.59 -4.93 -9.69
N ALA A 10 3.92 -4.50 -8.61
CA ALA A 10 2.71 -5.15 -8.13
C ALA A 10 1.47 -4.75 -8.93
N PHE A 11 0.41 -5.59 -8.89
CA PHE A 11 -0.89 -5.39 -9.56
C PHE A 11 -0.83 -5.33 -11.08
N THR A 12 0.13 -5.99 -11.70
CA THR A 12 0.27 -6.02 -13.15
C THR A 12 0.91 -7.33 -13.62
N ASP A 13 0.67 -7.68 -14.87
CA ASP A 13 1.34 -8.73 -15.63
C ASP A 13 2.34 -8.18 -16.67
N ARG A 14 2.53 -6.85 -16.71
CA ARG A 14 3.36 -6.16 -17.69
C ARG A 14 4.40 -5.28 -17.02
N VAL A 15 5.61 -5.28 -17.54
CA VAL A 15 6.69 -4.37 -17.12
C VAL A 15 6.31 -2.91 -17.36
N PHE A 16 6.80 -2.01 -16.53
CA PHE A 16 6.53 -0.56 -16.57
C PHE A 16 5.07 -0.19 -16.34
N ALA A 17 4.32 -1.06 -15.68
CA ALA A 17 2.94 -0.82 -15.26
C ALA A 17 2.79 -1.22 -13.78
N GLY A 18 1.64 -0.99 -13.17
CA GLY A 18 1.39 -1.34 -11.77
C GLY A 18 2.05 -0.38 -10.78
N ASN A 19 2.39 -0.90 -9.60
CA ASN A 19 3.00 -0.13 -8.51
C ASN A 19 4.33 -0.78 -8.10
N PRO A 20 5.49 -0.13 -8.37
CA PRO A 20 6.80 -0.70 -8.10
C PRO A 20 7.14 -0.64 -6.61
N ALA A 21 7.74 -1.73 -6.12
CA ALA A 21 8.38 -1.81 -4.81
C ALA A 21 9.78 -2.41 -4.94
N ALA A 22 10.72 -1.94 -4.13
CA ALA A 22 11.96 -2.66 -3.91
C ALA A 22 11.71 -3.77 -2.88
N VAL A 23 12.27 -4.96 -3.12
CA VAL A 23 12.26 -6.10 -2.20
C VAL A 23 13.71 -6.46 -1.91
N CYS A 24 14.10 -6.36 -0.64
CA CYS A 24 15.45 -6.62 -0.16
C CYS A 24 15.42 -7.78 0.84
N PRO A 25 15.75 -9.02 0.42
CA PRO A 25 15.95 -10.12 1.35
C PRO A 25 17.21 -9.90 2.16
N LEU A 26 17.14 -10.18 3.47
CA LEU A 26 18.22 -10.00 4.43
C LEU A 26 18.37 -11.28 5.27
N ASP A 27 19.62 -11.60 5.66
CA ASP A 27 19.88 -12.68 6.63
C ASP A 27 19.58 -12.25 8.06
N SER A 28 19.74 -10.96 8.37
CA SER A 28 19.47 -10.38 9.69
C SER A 28 19.22 -8.88 9.57
N TRP A 29 18.58 -8.30 10.58
CA TRP A 29 18.30 -6.86 10.61
C TRP A 29 19.60 -6.05 10.80
N PRO A 30 19.92 -5.10 9.88
CA PRO A 30 20.88 -4.05 10.16
C PRO A 30 20.24 -2.97 11.06
N GLU A 31 21.01 -1.93 11.40
CA GLU A 31 20.46 -0.77 12.12
C GLU A 31 19.40 -0.04 11.28
N ASP A 32 18.41 0.56 11.92
CA ASP A 32 17.25 1.17 11.26
C ASP A 32 17.63 2.34 10.34
N ASP A 33 18.69 3.07 10.65
CA ASP A 33 19.23 4.16 9.83
C ASP A 33 19.78 3.65 8.48
N VAL A 34 20.29 2.43 8.45
CA VAL A 34 20.74 1.79 7.19
C VAL A 34 19.56 1.43 6.31
N LEU A 35 18.47 0.87 6.90
CA LEU A 35 17.24 0.57 6.17
C LEU A 35 16.61 1.85 5.59
N ALA A 36 16.53 2.89 6.39
CA ALA A 36 16.01 4.19 5.97
C ALA A 36 16.86 4.82 4.84
N ALA A 37 18.20 4.74 4.94
CA ALA A 37 19.10 5.25 3.90
C ALA A 37 18.94 4.52 2.57
N ILE A 38 18.81 3.18 2.60
CA ILE A 38 18.56 2.38 1.39
C ILE A 38 17.23 2.75 0.75
N ALA A 39 16.15 2.87 1.55
CA ALA A 39 14.85 3.26 1.04
C ALA A 39 14.85 4.67 0.44
N ALA A 40 15.55 5.61 1.06
CA ALA A 40 15.71 6.98 0.55
C ALA A 40 16.49 7.00 -0.78
N GLU A 41 17.54 6.18 -0.92
CA GLU A 41 18.33 6.11 -2.16
C GLU A 41 17.56 5.42 -3.29
N ASN A 42 16.81 4.37 -3.00
CA ASN A 42 15.93 3.69 -3.96
C ASN A 42 14.87 4.63 -4.52
N ASN A 43 14.38 5.55 -3.71
CA ASN A 43 13.38 6.56 -4.08
C ASN A 43 12.12 5.98 -4.76
N LEU A 44 11.73 4.77 -4.36
CA LEU A 44 10.44 4.16 -4.70
C LEU A 44 9.41 4.50 -3.62
N SER A 45 8.12 4.27 -3.90
CA SER A 45 7.07 4.47 -2.89
C SER A 45 7.43 3.77 -1.59
N GLU A 46 7.77 2.48 -1.66
CA GLU A 46 8.27 1.70 -0.54
C GLU A 46 9.37 0.72 -0.94
N THR A 47 10.27 0.49 0.01
CA THR A 47 11.24 -0.60 0.03
C THR A 47 10.84 -1.59 1.12
N ALA A 48 10.62 -2.84 0.75
CA ALA A 48 10.33 -3.95 1.64
C ALA A 48 11.63 -4.66 2.04
N PHE A 49 11.86 -4.82 3.32
CA PHE A 49 12.94 -5.63 3.87
C PHE A 49 12.36 -6.84 4.56
N LEU A 50 12.88 -8.03 4.28
CA LEU A 50 12.39 -9.28 4.85
C LEU A 50 13.54 -10.12 5.40
N VAL A 51 13.35 -10.63 6.61
CA VAL A 51 14.28 -11.53 7.30
C VAL A 51 13.54 -12.83 7.60
N PRO A 52 14.12 -14.01 7.28
CA PRO A 52 13.53 -15.30 7.62
C PRO A 52 13.33 -15.44 9.13
N GLU A 53 12.18 -15.99 9.55
CA GLU A 53 11.94 -16.37 10.93
C GLU A 53 12.13 -17.88 11.14
N THR A 54 12.78 -18.23 12.23
CA THR A 54 13.03 -19.63 12.60
C THR A 54 12.28 -19.99 13.88
N GLY A 55 11.52 -21.07 13.85
CA GLY A 55 10.85 -21.63 15.04
C GLY A 55 9.54 -20.95 15.45
N GLY A 56 8.96 -20.09 14.58
CA GLY A 56 7.66 -19.45 14.78
C GLY A 56 6.57 -19.95 13.82
N ASP A 57 5.37 -19.36 13.95
CA ASP A 57 4.22 -19.68 13.12
C ASP A 57 4.19 -18.85 11.81
N VAL A 58 5.21 -18.04 11.58
CA VAL A 58 5.35 -17.19 10.39
C VAL A 58 6.69 -17.45 9.71
N ASP A 59 6.74 -17.21 8.40
CA ASP A 59 7.92 -17.53 7.59
C ASP A 59 8.96 -16.41 7.60
N PHE A 60 8.51 -15.15 7.61
CA PHE A 60 9.39 -13.98 7.52
C PHE A 60 8.88 -12.86 8.42
N HIS A 61 9.82 -12.04 8.92
CA HIS A 61 9.53 -10.70 9.45
C HIS A 61 9.68 -9.69 8.32
N LEU A 62 8.67 -8.86 8.07
CA LEU A 62 8.59 -7.91 6.96
C LEU A 62 8.38 -6.49 7.49
N ARG A 63 9.20 -5.57 6.99
CA ARG A 63 9.13 -4.13 7.31
C ARG A 63 9.18 -3.33 6.01
N TRP A 64 8.50 -2.18 6.00
CA TRP A 64 8.43 -1.29 4.83
C TRP A 64 8.88 0.11 5.18
N PHE A 65 9.70 0.68 4.30
CA PHE A 65 10.19 2.04 4.44
C PHE A 65 9.86 2.83 3.19
N THR A 66 9.22 3.99 3.37
CA THR A 66 9.20 5.05 2.36
C THR A 66 10.57 5.74 2.33
N PRO A 67 10.85 6.65 1.40
CA PRO A 67 12.07 7.45 1.43
C PRO A 67 12.28 8.27 2.71
N THR A 68 11.27 8.42 3.57
CA THR A 68 11.32 9.29 4.74
C THR A 68 10.98 8.62 6.06
N VAL A 69 10.14 7.59 6.07
CA VAL A 69 9.66 6.94 7.31
C VAL A 69 9.39 5.45 7.11
N GLU A 70 9.45 4.69 8.20
CA GLU A 70 8.90 3.34 8.24
C GLU A 70 7.37 3.41 8.36
N VAL A 71 6.66 2.52 7.64
CA VAL A 71 5.19 2.44 7.65
C VAL A 71 4.73 1.10 8.23
N ASP A 72 3.54 1.11 8.85
CA ASP A 72 3.04 -0.07 9.57
C ASP A 72 2.31 -1.06 8.66
N LEU A 73 1.86 -0.62 7.49
CA LEU A 73 1.15 -1.46 6.51
C LEU A 73 1.43 -0.99 5.09
N CYS A 74 1.80 -1.94 4.21
CA CYS A 74 1.97 -1.68 2.78
C CYS A 74 1.55 -2.90 1.95
N GLY A 75 0.43 -2.79 1.23
CA GLY A 75 -0.15 -3.89 0.46
C GLY A 75 0.68 -4.30 -0.75
N HIS A 76 1.03 -3.34 -1.62
CA HIS A 76 1.73 -3.66 -2.86
C HIS A 76 3.15 -4.20 -2.62
N ALA A 77 3.88 -3.66 -1.64
CA ALA A 77 5.22 -4.15 -1.31
C ALA A 77 5.18 -5.53 -0.63
N THR A 78 4.11 -5.86 0.13
CA THR A 78 3.87 -7.21 0.64
C THR A 78 3.58 -8.19 -0.49
N LEU A 79 2.75 -7.80 -1.46
CA LEU A 79 2.46 -8.63 -2.64
C LEU A 79 3.72 -8.87 -3.47
N ALA A 80 4.55 -7.84 -3.68
CA ALA A 80 5.85 -7.93 -4.34
C ALA A 80 6.80 -8.88 -3.60
N SER A 81 6.85 -8.81 -2.26
CA SER A 81 7.64 -9.71 -1.42
C SER A 81 7.16 -11.16 -1.53
N GLY A 82 5.83 -11.37 -1.52
CA GLY A 82 5.22 -12.68 -1.75
C GLY A 82 5.53 -13.22 -3.14
N HIS A 83 5.49 -12.37 -4.17
CA HIS A 83 5.88 -12.76 -5.54
C HIS A 83 7.35 -13.22 -5.58
N TYR A 84 8.27 -12.42 -5.06
CA TYR A 84 9.69 -12.78 -4.98
C TYR A 84 9.89 -14.15 -4.34
N LEU A 85 9.29 -14.38 -3.18
CA LEU A 85 9.44 -15.62 -2.44
C LEU A 85 8.81 -16.82 -3.18
N LEU A 86 7.57 -16.68 -3.61
CA LEU A 86 6.83 -17.77 -4.24
C LEU A 86 7.32 -18.09 -5.67
N THR A 87 7.96 -17.18 -6.38
CA THR A 87 8.58 -17.47 -7.69
C THR A 87 10.05 -17.86 -7.60
N GLY A 88 10.68 -17.70 -6.43
CA GLY A 88 12.08 -17.97 -6.16
C GLY A 88 12.29 -18.91 -4.96
N PRO A 89 12.75 -18.42 -3.80
CA PRO A 89 13.18 -19.26 -2.68
C PRO A 89 12.11 -20.21 -2.10
N CYS A 90 10.83 -19.87 -2.25
CA CYS A 90 9.68 -20.64 -1.77
C CYS A 90 8.77 -21.12 -2.91
N ALA A 91 9.32 -21.42 -4.08
CA ALA A 91 8.55 -21.74 -5.27
C ALA A 91 7.67 -23.00 -5.15
N ASP A 92 8.01 -23.91 -4.25
CA ASP A 92 7.26 -25.12 -3.91
C ASP A 92 6.08 -24.89 -2.95
N ARG A 93 5.96 -23.70 -2.38
CA ARG A 93 4.92 -23.37 -1.39
C ARG A 93 3.66 -22.79 -2.04
N ALA A 94 2.52 -23.07 -1.42
CA ALA A 94 1.23 -22.47 -1.80
C ALA A 94 1.05 -21.06 -1.22
N ALA A 95 1.71 -20.73 -0.10
CA ALA A 95 1.61 -19.45 0.58
C ALA A 95 2.90 -19.11 1.34
N VAL A 96 3.05 -17.83 1.65
CA VAL A 96 4.06 -17.32 2.57
C VAL A 96 3.40 -16.37 3.57
N THR A 97 3.88 -16.38 4.80
CA THR A 97 3.36 -15.59 5.91
C THR A 97 4.41 -14.62 6.43
N PHE A 98 3.95 -13.43 6.80
CA PHE A 98 4.79 -12.34 7.25
C PHE A 98 4.32 -11.84 8.61
N ARG A 99 5.23 -11.74 9.57
CA ARG A 99 5.04 -10.91 10.75
C ARG A 99 5.30 -9.46 10.36
N THR A 100 4.39 -8.56 10.72
CA THR A 100 4.48 -7.12 10.49
C THR A 100 4.04 -6.35 11.73
N ARG A 101 4.21 -5.03 11.74
CA ARG A 101 3.66 -4.15 12.79
C ARG A 101 2.12 -4.17 12.84
N SER A 102 1.46 -4.45 11.72
CA SER A 102 0.00 -4.56 11.62
C SER A 102 -0.53 -6.00 11.81
N GLY A 103 0.29 -6.90 12.38
CA GLY A 103 -0.06 -8.30 12.59
C GLY A 103 0.49 -9.21 11.51
N VAL A 104 -0.10 -10.40 11.40
CA VAL A 104 0.33 -11.41 10.42
C VAL A 104 -0.40 -11.18 9.10
N LEU A 105 0.38 -11.05 8.01
CA LEU A 105 -0.13 -11.01 6.65
C LEU A 105 0.25 -12.29 5.91
N SER A 106 -0.55 -12.67 4.91
CA SER A 106 -0.33 -13.84 4.08
C SER A 106 -0.47 -13.49 2.61
N VAL A 107 0.44 -14.02 1.78
CA VAL A 107 0.32 -14.02 0.33
C VAL A 107 0.17 -15.46 -0.12
N THR A 108 -0.92 -15.76 -0.83
CA THR A 108 -1.27 -17.11 -1.31
C THR A 108 -1.31 -17.16 -2.81
N ARG A 109 -1.02 -18.33 -3.39
CA ARG A 109 -1.28 -18.61 -4.81
C ARG A 109 -2.78 -18.81 -5.02
N ASP A 110 -3.31 -18.09 -5.98
CA ASP A 110 -4.69 -18.26 -6.48
C ASP A 110 -4.65 -18.43 -7.99
N ALA A 111 -4.60 -19.69 -8.43
CA ALA A 111 -4.39 -20.09 -9.81
C ALA A 111 -3.11 -19.46 -10.40
N ASP A 112 -3.23 -18.55 -11.35
CA ASP A 112 -2.16 -17.78 -12.00
C ASP A 112 -1.85 -16.43 -11.32
N ARG A 113 -2.55 -16.14 -10.22
CA ARG A 113 -2.45 -14.90 -9.46
C ARG A 113 -1.92 -15.13 -8.06
N LEU A 114 -1.69 -14.02 -7.37
CA LEU A 114 -1.44 -13.97 -5.93
C LEU A 114 -2.58 -13.22 -5.25
N ALA A 115 -3.00 -13.72 -4.10
CA ALA A 115 -4.05 -13.13 -3.28
C ALA A 115 -3.52 -12.75 -1.90
N MET A 116 -4.06 -11.68 -1.35
CA MET A 116 -3.83 -11.23 0.03
C MET A 116 -5.16 -10.91 0.68
N ASP A 117 -5.33 -11.35 1.92
CA ASP A 117 -6.45 -10.96 2.76
C ASP A 117 -6.04 -9.82 3.70
N PHE A 118 -6.85 -8.77 3.74
CA PHE A 118 -6.70 -7.65 4.65
C PHE A 118 -7.89 -7.57 5.59
N PRO A 119 -7.72 -7.12 6.85
CA PRO A 119 -8.83 -6.83 7.71
C PRO A 119 -9.68 -5.71 7.11
N ALA A 120 -10.99 -5.94 7.02
CA ALA A 120 -11.93 -4.91 6.59
C ALA A 120 -12.16 -3.90 7.72
N TYR A 121 -12.00 -2.62 7.42
CA TYR A 121 -12.38 -1.55 8.34
C TYR A 121 -13.79 -1.07 8.05
N ALA A 122 -14.63 -0.99 9.09
CA ALA A 122 -15.91 -0.33 8.97
C ALA A 122 -15.69 1.17 8.79
N VAL A 123 -16.21 1.73 7.70
CA VAL A 123 -16.19 3.18 7.47
C VAL A 123 -17.51 3.79 7.90
N ILE A 124 -17.49 5.03 8.39
CA ILE A 124 -18.69 5.80 8.78
C ILE A 124 -18.84 7.00 7.85
N GLU A 125 -20.05 7.30 7.45
CA GLU A 125 -20.36 8.52 6.70
C GLU A 125 -20.22 9.74 7.64
N VAL A 126 -19.53 10.76 7.15
CA VAL A 126 -19.25 11.98 7.92
C VAL A 126 -19.49 13.23 7.07
N ALA A 127 -19.70 14.36 7.72
CA ALA A 127 -19.64 15.63 7.01
C ALA A 127 -18.24 15.87 6.40
N PRO A 128 -18.12 16.35 5.17
CA PRO A 128 -16.84 16.67 4.57
C PRO A 128 -16.03 17.62 5.44
N PRO A 129 -14.73 17.38 5.67
CA PRO A 129 -13.87 18.35 6.33
C PRO A 129 -13.94 19.72 5.62
N ALA A 130 -13.88 20.80 6.41
CA ALA A 130 -13.94 22.15 5.86
C ALA A 130 -12.78 22.36 4.86
N GLY A 131 -13.10 22.84 3.67
CA GLY A 131 -12.14 23.08 2.59
C GLY A 131 -11.89 21.87 1.66
N LEU A 132 -12.28 20.65 2.04
CA LEU A 132 -12.04 19.45 1.23
C LEU A 132 -12.65 19.57 -0.19
N ALA A 133 -13.95 19.92 -0.29
CA ALA A 133 -14.63 20.04 -1.58
C ALA A 133 -13.99 21.12 -2.48
N ALA A 134 -13.57 22.24 -1.89
CA ALA A 134 -12.87 23.30 -2.62
C ALA A 134 -11.49 22.84 -3.11
N ALA A 135 -10.75 22.09 -2.30
CA ALA A 135 -9.45 21.58 -2.66
C ALA A 135 -9.52 20.47 -3.72
N LEU A 136 -10.58 19.65 -3.74
CA LEU A 136 -10.83 18.65 -4.79
C LEU A 136 -11.33 19.29 -6.09
N GLY A 137 -11.87 20.53 -6.04
CA GLY A 137 -12.43 21.26 -7.19
C GLY A 137 -13.85 20.85 -7.56
N VAL A 138 -14.31 19.69 -7.11
CA VAL A 138 -15.67 19.15 -7.29
C VAL A 138 -16.15 18.60 -5.94
N PRO A 139 -17.39 18.93 -5.49
CA PRO A 139 -17.90 18.36 -4.25
C PRO A 139 -18.17 16.85 -4.42
N PRO A 140 -17.73 16.01 -3.45
CA PRO A 140 -18.09 14.60 -3.44
C PRO A 140 -19.58 14.43 -3.11
N THR A 141 -20.18 13.31 -3.53
CA THR A 141 -21.57 12.93 -3.18
C THR A 141 -21.70 12.48 -1.74
N ALA A 142 -20.66 11.85 -1.20
CA ALA A 142 -20.56 11.46 0.20
C ALA A 142 -19.10 11.42 0.62
N VAL A 143 -18.83 11.54 1.91
CA VAL A 143 -17.51 11.37 2.50
C VAL A 143 -17.61 10.37 3.64
N PHE A 144 -16.71 9.40 3.62
CA PHE A 144 -16.59 8.40 4.67
C PHE A 144 -15.26 8.56 5.37
N GLN A 145 -15.23 8.24 6.65
CA GLN A 145 -14.01 8.18 7.44
C GLN A 145 -13.75 6.74 7.89
N ALA A 146 -12.53 6.26 7.63
CA ALA A 146 -12.08 5.02 8.24
C ALA A 146 -11.82 5.25 9.73
N PRO A 147 -12.07 4.25 10.62
CA PRO A 147 -11.70 4.36 12.02
C PRO A 147 -10.18 4.56 12.09
N VAL A 148 -9.78 5.61 12.78
CA VAL A 148 -8.39 6.02 12.87
C VAL A 148 -7.89 5.70 14.27
N GLU A 149 -7.00 4.73 14.37
CA GLU A 149 -6.11 4.60 15.53
C GLU A 149 -4.84 5.48 15.38
N ALA A 150 -4.66 6.09 14.21
CA ALA A 150 -3.54 6.96 13.88
C ALA A 150 -3.96 8.44 13.88
N GLU A 151 -3.03 9.33 14.22
CA GLU A 151 -3.20 10.79 14.34
C GLU A 151 -3.67 11.50 13.05
N ASN A 152 -3.73 10.78 11.92
CA ASN A 152 -4.10 11.31 10.61
C ASN A 152 -5.44 10.75 10.14
N GLY A 153 -6.41 11.63 9.86
CA GLY A 153 -7.70 11.22 9.32
C GLY A 153 -7.57 10.59 7.93
N ARG A 154 -8.15 9.40 7.74
CA ARG A 154 -8.30 8.77 6.42
C ARG A 154 -9.73 8.94 5.94
N TYR A 155 -9.91 9.61 4.80
CA TYR A 155 -11.20 9.86 4.21
C TYR A 155 -11.35 9.17 2.86
N ILE A 156 -12.57 8.73 2.56
CA ILE A 156 -12.96 8.23 1.25
C ILE A 156 -14.00 9.22 0.72
N ALA A 157 -13.69 9.91 -0.36
CA ALA A 157 -14.59 10.83 -1.03
C ALA A 157 -15.23 10.13 -2.23
N LEU A 158 -16.54 9.86 -2.13
CA LEU A 158 -17.31 9.19 -3.17
C LEU A 158 -17.81 10.22 -4.19
N PHE A 159 -17.66 9.92 -5.48
CA PHE A 159 -18.16 10.70 -6.60
C PHE A 159 -19.22 9.93 -7.38
N GLU A 160 -19.98 10.63 -8.22
CA GLU A 160 -21.08 10.07 -8.98
C GLU A 160 -20.61 9.05 -10.02
N ASP A 161 -19.48 9.32 -10.68
CA ASP A 161 -18.97 8.50 -11.77
C ASP A 161 -17.43 8.48 -11.88
N ALA A 162 -16.94 7.47 -12.61
CA ALA A 162 -15.51 7.25 -12.84
C ALA A 162 -14.84 8.34 -13.69
N GLU A 163 -15.57 9.04 -14.56
CA GLU A 163 -15.03 10.12 -15.40
C GLU A 163 -14.67 11.32 -14.52
N THR A 164 -15.55 11.67 -13.59
CA THR A 164 -15.29 12.69 -12.59
C THR A 164 -14.00 12.39 -11.82
N VAL A 165 -13.84 11.16 -11.30
CA VAL A 165 -12.62 10.78 -10.56
C VAL A 165 -11.36 10.89 -11.43
N ARG A 166 -11.42 10.47 -12.69
CA ARG A 166 -10.28 10.59 -13.62
C ARG A 166 -9.93 12.03 -13.97
N ALA A 167 -10.94 12.90 -14.07
CA ALA A 167 -10.79 14.30 -14.45
C ALA A 167 -10.37 15.21 -13.29
N LEU A 168 -10.44 14.73 -12.03
CA LEU A 168 -10.06 15.52 -10.86
C LEU A 168 -8.62 16.04 -10.98
N THR A 169 -8.47 17.33 -10.74
CA THR A 169 -7.17 18.02 -10.62
C THR A 169 -7.11 18.74 -9.26
N PRO A 170 -6.88 18.00 -8.16
CA PRO A 170 -6.90 18.58 -6.83
C PRO A 170 -5.83 19.64 -6.62
N ASP A 171 -6.17 20.70 -5.89
CA ASP A 171 -5.19 21.64 -5.35
C ASP A 171 -4.53 21.02 -4.11
N LEU A 172 -3.36 20.43 -4.32
CA LEU A 172 -2.60 19.76 -3.24
C LEU A 172 -2.13 20.75 -2.15
N ALA A 173 -1.94 22.04 -2.49
CA ALA A 173 -1.61 23.04 -1.50
C ALA A 173 -2.81 23.34 -0.61
N ALA A 174 -4.01 23.45 -1.18
CA ALA A 174 -5.25 23.59 -0.44
C ALA A 174 -5.57 22.35 0.40
N LEU A 175 -5.34 21.13 -0.12
CA LEU A 175 -5.51 19.88 0.65
C LEU A 175 -4.66 19.84 1.90
N ARG A 176 -3.41 20.31 1.86
CA ARG A 176 -2.53 20.40 3.03
C ARG A 176 -3.08 21.35 4.11
N LEU A 177 -3.87 22.34 3.74
CA LEU A 177 -4.51 23.27 4.69
C LEU A 177 -5.76 22.67 5.35
N VAL A 178 -6.36 21.64 4.79
CA VAL A 178 -7.47 20.90 5.42
C VAL A 178 -6.99 20.18 6.70
N GLY A 179 -5.72 19.76 6.72
CA GLY A 179 -5.09 19.11 7.88
C GLY A 179 -4.23 17.92 7.48
N PRO A 180 -3.66 17.21 8.44
CA PRO A 180 -2.91 15.98 8.18
C PRO A 180 -3.88 14.84 7.85
N ILE A 181 -4.38 14.82 6.62
CA ILE A 181 -5.37 13.84 6.14
C ILE A 181 -4.84 13.11 4.90
N SER A 182 -5.30 11.87 4.73
CA SER A 182 -5.23 11.12 3.48
C SER A 182 -6.63 11.02 2.89
N VAL A 183 -6.76 11.21 1.58
CA VAL A 183 -8.06 11.21 0.89
C VAL A 183 -7.99 10.30 -0.33
N CYS A 184 -8.69 9.18 -0.25
CA CYS A 184 -8.97 8.35 -1.42
C CYS A 184 -10.24 8.85 -2.11
N VAL A 185 -10.14 9.28 -3.36
CA VAL A 185 -11.30 9.62 -4.20
C VAL A 185 -11.73 8.39 -4.98
N THR A 186 -13.04 8.07 -5.00
CA THR A 186 -13.55 6.85 -5.62
C THR A 186 -14.92 7.06 -6.26
N ALA A 187 -15.25 6.22 -7.23
CA ALA A 187 -16.57 6.11 -7.83
C ALA A 187 -16.81 4.69 -8.36
N ALA A 188 -18.07 4.34 -8.62
CA ALA A 188 -18.41 3.13 -9.35
C ALA A 188 -17.70 3.09 -10.71
N GLY A 189 -17.21 1.92 -11.07
CA GLY A 189 -16.58 1.68 -12.36
C GLY A 189 -17.62 1.49 -13.48
N ALA A 190 -17.12 1.16 -14.66
CA ALA A 190 -17.95 0.82 -15.81
C ALA A 190 -17.33 -0.36 -16.58
N GLY A 191 -18.19 -1.20 -17.17
CA GLY A 191 -17.76 -2.39 -17.92
C GLY A 191 -17.21 -3.48 -17.03
N GLU A 192 -15.95 -3.85 -17.21
CA GLU A 192 -15.28 -4.93 -16.44
C GLU A 192 -14.64 -4.41 -15.12
N VAL A 193 -14.76 -3.13 -14.82
CA VAL A 193 -14.17 -2.50 -13.64
C VAL A 193 -15.26 -2.16 -12.65
N ASP A 194 -15.19 -2.71 -11.43
CA ASP A 194 -16.20 -2.49 -10.38
C ASP A 194 -16.14 -1.08 -9.81
N PHE A 195 -14.94 -0.53 -9.64
CA PHE A 195 -14.73 0.84 -9.15
C PHE A 195 -13.43 1.43 -9.68
N VAL A 196 -13.30 2.74 -9.59
CA VAL A 196 -12.05 3.48 -9.81
C VAL A 196 -11.69 4.25 -8.55
N SER A 197 -10.40 4.35 -8.25
CA SER A 197 -9.91 5.14 -7.11
C SER A 197 -8.59 5.84 -7.42
N ARG A 198 -8.33 6.92 -6.69
CA ARG A 198 -7.03 7.64 -6.65
C ARG A 198 -6.79 8.08 -5.21
N ASP A 199 -5.52 7.94 -4.76
CA ASP A 199 -5.00 8.41 -3.48
C ASP A 199 -4.10 9.61 -3.66
#